data_97b7031962e35b80b1599fdf89465b2f
#
_entry.id   97b7031962e35b80b1599fdf89465b2f
#
_cell.length_a   1.000
_cell.length_b   1.000
_cell.length_c   1.000
_cell.angle_alpha   90.00
_cell.angle_beta   90.00
_cell.angle_gamma   90.00
#
_symmetry.space_group_name_H-M   'P 1'
#
loop_
_entity.id
_entity.type
_entity.pdbx_description
1 polymer ?
#
loop_
_entity_poly.entity_id
_entity_poly.type
_entity_poly.pdbx_seq_one_letter_code
_entity_poly.pdbx_strand_id
1 'polypeptide(L)'
;MADSQHGRLIVLCGPAGVGKGTVLGRVREQHPEIWLSVSATTRQPRPGEVDGVNYFFMTEPEFLAKEKAGEFLETADVFGLAHYGTPVKPVVEHLERNIPVVLEIDLQGARTVKRRAKELGLEVLTVFIEPPSFEELKRRLIGRGTETPQQQAKRLETAKVELAAAPEFDKRIVNNVVDEAADELWHIIAEELSLIHISEPTRQAEIS
;
A
#
# COMPACT_ATOMS: atom_id res chain seq x y z
N MET A 1 -21.81 2.42 21.38
CA MET A 1 -20.80 1.72 20.56
C MET A 1 -19.52 2.49 20.75
N ALA A 2 -18.48 1.86 21.27
CA ALA A 2 -17.22 2.53 21.49
C ALA A 2 -16.63 2.90 20.13
N ASP A 3 -16.40 4.18 19.89
CA ASP A 3 -15.55 4.67 18.82
C ASP A 3 -14.13 4.13 19.10
N SER A 4 -13.83 2.98 18.54
CA SER A 4 -12.49 2.42 18.61
C SER A 4 -11.62 3.24 17.65
N GLN A 5 -10.86 4.17 18.23
CA GLN A 5 -9.80 4.88 17.53
C GLN A 5 -8.75 3.85 17.09
N HIS A 6 -8.83 3.43 15.86
CA HIS A 6 -7.78 2.64 15.22
C HIS A 6 -6.95 3.55 14.33
N GLY A 7 -5.65 3.30 14.27
CA GLY A 7 -4.78 3.91 13.27
C GLY A 7 -5.38 3.73 11.86
N ARG A 8 -5.01 4.60 10.92
CA ARG A 8 -5.58 4.57 9.58
C ARG A 8 -4.76 3.69 8.64
N LEU A 9 -5.46 2.88 7.85
CA LEU A 9 -4.87 2.08 6.79
C LEU A 9 -4.73 2.93 5.53
N ILE A 10 -3.50 3.15 5.06
CA ILE A 10 -3.19 3.90 3.85
C ILE A 10 -2.86 2.91 2.73
N VAL A 11 -3.55 3.00 1.61
CA VAL A 11 -3.28 2.22 0.41
C VAL A 11 -2.62 3.11 -0.63
N LEU A 12 -1.34 2.86 -0.90
CA LEU A 12 -0.56 3.55 -1.92
C LEU A 12 -0.57 2.76 -3.22
N CYS A 13 -1.14 3.34 -4.27
CA CYS A 13 -1.26 2.75 -5.59
C CYS A 13 -0.68 3.68 -6.66
N GLY A 14 -0.59 3.19 -7.87
CA GLY A 14 -0.13 3.93 -9.05
C GLY A 14 0.57 3.01 -10.04
N PRO A 15 0.81 3.45 -11.28
CA PRO A 15 1.33 2.58 -12.32
C PRO A 15 2.75 2.09 -12.01
N ALA A 16 3.10 0.97 -12.64
CA ALA A 16 4.48 0.48 -12.58
C ALA A 16 5.45 1.57 -13.08
N GLY A 17 6.59 1.71 -12.41
CA GLY A 17 7.62 2.71 -12.80
C GLY A 17 7.32 4.15 -12.38
N VAL A 18 6.20 4.44 -11.74
CA VAL A 18 5.87 5.80 -11.26
C VAL A 18 6.74 6.25 -10.07
N GLY A 19 7.39 5.30 -9.36
CA GLY A 19 8.28 5.61 -8.23
C GLY A 19 7.65 5.47 -6.85
N LYS A 20 6.57 4.71 -6.68
CA LYS A 20 5.92 4.44 -5.37
C LYS A 20 6.92 4.07 -4.28
N GLY A 21 7.70 3.01 -4.50
CA GLY A 21 8.68 2.54 -3.52
C GLY A 21 9.77 3.56 -3.20
N THR A 22 10.16 4.42 -4.16
CA THR A 22 11.14 5.50 -3.93
C THR A 22 10.54 6.59 -3.04
N VAL A 23 9.33 7.04 -3.34
CA VAL A 23 8.60 8.04 -2.53
C VAL A 23 8.37 7.51 -1.12
N LEU A 24 7.86 6.28 -1.00
CA LEU A 24 7.61 5.65 0.30
C LEU A 24 8.90 5.40 1.09
N GLY A 25 9.99 5.00 0.41
CA GLY A 25 11.31 4.88 1.03
C GLY A 25 11.77 6.19 1.64
N ARG A 26 11.59 7.31 0.91
CA ARG A 26 11.95 8.65 1.37
C ARG A 26 11.10 9.09 2.58
N VAL A 27 9.79 8.82 2.57
CA VAL A 27 8.93 9.07 3.74
C VAL A 27 9.41 8.28 4.95
N ARG A 28 9.74 6.99 4.81
CA ARG A 28 10.18 6.14 5.92
C ARG A 28 11.55 6.50 6.49
N GLU A 29 12.44 7.09 5.69
CA GLU A 29 13.72 7.63 6.17
C GLU A 29 13.51 8.78 7.17
N GLN A 30 12.49 9.60 6.95
CA GLN A 30 12.16 10.76 7.77
C GLN A 30 11.17 10.42 8.90
N HIS A 31 10.30 9.43 8.67
CA HIS A 31 9.18 9.02 9.52
C HIS A 31 9.20 7.51 9.78
N PRO A 32 10.15 7.01 10.60
CA PRO A 32 10.32 5.59 10.88
C PRO A 32 9.17 4.98 11.68
N GLU A 33 8.27 5.79 12.25
CA GLU A 33 7.05 5.37 12.93
C GLU A 33 6.01 4.73 12.00
N ILE A 34 6.11 4.95 10.66
CA ILE A 34 5.23 4.33 9.69
C ILE A 34 5.61 2.86 9.51
N TRP A 35 4.62 2.00 9.64
CA TRP A 35 4.80 0.60 9.30
C TRP A 35 4.39 0.31 7.85
N LEU A 36 5.35 -0.11 7.03
CA LEU A 36 5.07 -0.67 5.71
C LEU A 36 4.69 -2.13 5.86
N SER A 37 3.50 -2.48 5.39
CA SER A 37 3.01 -3.84 5.47
C SER A 37 3.94 -4.82 4.76
N VAL A 38 4.21 -5.95 5.43
CA VAL A 38 4.97 -7.06 4.89
C VAL A 38 4.00 -8.06 4.26
N SER A 39 4.11 -8.28 2.95
CA SER A 39 3.28 -9.24 2.23
C SER A 39 3.74 -10.68 2.49
N ALA A 40 2.80 -11.62 2.42
CA ALA A 40 3.10 -13.05 2.32
C ALA A 40 3.37 -13.43 0.86
N THR A 41 4.19 -14.46 0.64
CA THR A 41 4.44 -14.99 -0.70
C THR A 41 4.78 -16.47 -0.67
N THR A 42 4.43 -17.16 -1.75
CA THR A 42 4.83 -18.57 -1.98
C THR A 42 6.14 -18.69 -2.77
N ARG A 43 6.69 -17.57 -3.21
CA ARG A 43 7.99 -17.52 -3.87
C ARG A 43 9.11 -17.88 -2.86
N GLN A 44 10.09 -18.62 -3.32
CA GLN A 44 11.29 -18.86 -2.51
C GLN A 44 12.06 -17.56 -2.21
N PRO A 45 12.65 -17.43 -1.01
CA PRO A 45 13.49 -16.29 -0.66
C PRO A 45 14.65 -16.14 -1.64
N ARG A 46 15.00 -14.91 -1.98
CA ARG A 46 16.23 -14.58 -2.70
C ARG A 46 17.39 -14.41 -1.71
N PRO A 47 18.65 -14.52 -2.17
CA PRO A 47 19.79 -14.22 -1.31
C PRO A 47 19.65 -12.83 -0.65
N GLY A 48 19.76 -12.81 0.69
CA GLY A 48 19.65 -11.58 1.48
C GLY A 48 18.23 -11.20 1.91
N GLU A 49 17.19 -11.88 1.44
CA GLU A 49 15.83 -11.68 1.95
C GLU A 49 15.63 -12.43 3.28
N VAL A 50 14.96 -11.78 4.21
CA VAL A 50 14.70 -12.26 5.57
C VAL A 50 13.20 -12.43 5.77
N ASP A 51 12.80 -13.61 6.30
CA ASP A 51 11.40 -13.89 6.62
C ASP A 51 10.87 -12.92 7.70
N GLY A 52 9.64 -12.46 7.50
CA GLY A 52 8.99 -11.48 8.37
C GLY A 52 9.49 -10.03 8.21
N VAL A 53 10.54 -9.82 7.39
CA VAL A 53 11.10 -8.48 7.11
C VAL A 53 10.81 -8.05 5.67
N ASN A 54 11.22 -8.88 4.70
CA ASN A 54 10.98 -8.60 3.29
C ASN A 54 9.64 -9.18 2.84
N TYR A 55 9.36 -10.41 3.24
CA TYR A 55 8.11 -11.14 3.04
C TYR A 55 7.89 -12.12 4.17
N PHE A 56 6.64 -12.55 4.38
CA PHE A 56 6.32 -13.79 5.08
C PHE A 56 6.35 -14.91 4.03
N PHE A 57 7.44 -15.68 4.03
CA PHE A 57 7.59 -16.80 3.10
C PHE A 57 6.81 -18.02 3.60
N MET A 58 5.99 -18.59 2.75
CA MET A 58 5.19 -19.77 3.09
C MET A 58 5.03 -20.71 1.91
N THR A 59 4.64 -21.94 2.17
CA THR A 59 4.31 -22.90 1.11
C THR A 59 2.98 -22.54 0.44
N GLU A 60 2.79 -23.00 -0.79
CA GLU A 60 1.53 -22.78 -1.51
C GLU A 60 0.32 -23.38 -0.75
N PRO A 61 0.37 -24.62 -0.20
CA PRO A 61 -0.74 -25.15 0.60
C PRO A 61 -1.09 -24.29 1.83
N GLU A 62 -0.08 -23.73 2.52
CA GLU A 62 -0.29 -22.83 3.66
C GLU A 62 -0.95 -21.52 3.21
N PHE A 63 -0.49 -20.96 2.09
CA PHE A 63 -1.07 -19.73 1.53
C PHE A 63 -2.55 -19.93 1.19
N LEU A 64 -2.87 -20.99 0.43
CA LEU A 64 -4.24 -21.29 0.00
C LEU A 64 -5.16 -21.61 1.19
N ALA A 65 -4.65 -22.26 2.24
CA ALA A 65 -5.41 -22.49 3.48
C ALA A 65 -5.78 -21.17 4.17
N LYS A 66 -4.82 -20.23 4.27
CA LYS A 66 -5.01 -18.90 4.84
C LYS A 66 -5.95 -18.03 3.99
N GLU A 67 -5.81 -18.07 2.67
CA GLU A 67 -6.70 -17.39 1.73
C GLU A 67 -8.15 -17.86 1.92
N LYS A 68 -8.36 -19.17 1.94
CA LYS A 68 -9.69 -19.77 2.19
C LYS A 68 -10.25 -19.40 3.56
N ALA A 69 -9.39 -19.24 4.57
CA ALA A 69 -9.77 -18.79 5.90
C ALA A 69 -10.06 -17.28 5.98
N GLY A 70 -9.83 -16.52 4.88
CA GLY A 70 -10.04 -15.07 4.86
C GLY A 70 -8.99 -14.28 5.64
N GLU A 71 -7.78 -14.84 5.79
CA GLU A 71 -6.68 -14.22 6.55
C GLU A 71 -5.92 -13.14 5.77
N PHE A 72 -6.29 -12.85 4.51
CA PHE A 72 -5.70 -11.81 3.69
C PHE A 72 -6.67 -10.66 3.41
N LEU A 73 -6.14 -9.44 3.36
CA LEU A 73 -6.85 -8.25 2.86
C LEU A 73 -7.03 -8.30 1.35
N GLU A 74 -6.00 -8.75 0.65
CA GLU A 74 -5.98 -8.99 -0.79
C GLU A 74 -5.00 -10.12 -1.10
N THR A 75 -5.18 -10.75 -2.26
CA THR A 75 -4.26 -11.73 -2.83
C THR A 75 -4.09 -11.47 -4.33
N ALA A 76 -2.91 -11.79 -4.83
CA ALA A 76 -2.58 -11.71 -6.25
C ALA A 76 -1.81 -12.95 -6.70
N ASP A 77 -2.20 -13.51 -7.84
CA ASP A 77 -1.40 -14.50 -8.56
C ASP A 77 -0.51 -13.77 -9.57
N VAL A 78 0.78 -13.98 -9.47
CA VAL A 78 1.75 -13.36 -10.37
C VAL A 78 2.22 -14.40 -11.38
N PHE A 79 1.62 -14.37 -12.56
CA PHE A 79 1.93 -15.20 -13.72
C PHE A 79 1.82 -16.73 -13.50
N GLY A 80 1.01 -17.18 -12.51
CA GLY A 80 0.94 -18.60 -12.14
C GLY A 80 2.25 -19.15 -11.54
N LEU A 81 3.17 -18.27 -11.11
CA LEU A 81 4.48 -18.63 -10.58
C LEU A 81 4.56 -18.49 -9.07
N ALA A 82 3.83 -17.54 -8.51
CA ALA A 82 3.79 -17.32 -7.07
C ALA A 82 2.56 -16.51 -6.67
N HIS A 83 2.05 -16.80 -5.48
CA HIS A 83 1.01 -16.02 -4.83
C HIS A 83 1.63 -14.95 -3.93
N TYR A 84 0.95 -13.82 -3.86
CA TYR A 84 1.26 -12.74 -2.92
C TYR A 84 -0.02 -12.33 -2.21
N GLY A 85 0.08 -11.86 -0.98
CA GLY A 85 -1.10 -11.38 -0.26
C GLY A 85 -0.71 -10.58 0.97
N THR A 86 -1.59 -9.68 1.39
CA THR A 86 -1.41 -8.85 2.59
C THR A 86 -2.13 -9.49 3.77
N PRO A 87 -1.41 -10.02 4.79
CA PRO A 87 -2.04 -10.64 5.95
C PRO A 87 -2.85 -9.63 6.77
N VAL A 88 -4.09 -9.98 7.17
CA VAL A 88 -4.96 -9.14 7.98
C VAL A 88 -4.39 -8.89 9.37
N LYS A 89 -3.93 -9.95 10.03
CA LYS A 89 -3.53 -9.90 11.45
C LYS A 89 -2.46 -8.87 11.75
N PRO A 90 -1.28 -8.82 11.07
CA PRO A 90 -0.26 -7.81 11.34
C PRO A 90 -0.76 -6.39 11.09
N VAL A 91 -1.61 -6.18 10.08
CA VAL A 91 -2.20 -4.89 9.77
C VAL A 91 -3.07 -4.42 10.94
N VAL A 92 -4.00 -5.25 11.40
CA VAL A 92 -4.90 -4.92 12.51
C VAL A 92 -4.11 -4.65 13.79
N GLU A 93 -3.13 -5.49 14.14
CA GLU A 93 -2.30 -5.32 15.33
C GLU A 93 -1.54 -3.97 15.35
N HIS A 94 -1.11 -3.45 14.19
CA HIS A 94 -0.48 -2.14 14.11
C HIS A 94 -1.51 -1.01 14.21
N LEU A 95 -2.65 -1.14 13.53
CA LEU A 95 -3.73 -0.15 13.62
C LEU A 95 -4.29 -0.01 15.03
N GLU A 96 -4.47 -1.11 15.76
CA GLU A 96 -4.88 -1.11 17.19
C GLU A 96 -3.89 -0.39 18.12
N ARG A 97 -2.63 -0.33 17.71
CA ARG A 97 -1.56 0.40 18.39
C ARG A 97 -1.40 1.85 17.91
N ASN A 98 -2.33 2.36 17.10
CA ASN A 98 -2.28 3.67 16.46
C ASN A 98 -1.01 3.90 15.61
N ILE A 99 -0.44 2.83 15.04
CA ILE A 99 0.69 2.91 14.12
C ILE A 99 0.12 3.06 12.71
N PRO A 100 0.53 4.09 11.95
CA PRO A 100 0.13 4.24 10.54
C PRO A 100 0.61 3.05 9.71
N VAL A 101 -0.32 2.41 9.03
CA VAL A 101 -0.03 1.26 8.17
C VAL A 101 -0.12 1.67 6.72
N VAL A 102 0.93 1.45 5.94
CA VAL A 102 0.94 1.71 4.50
C VAL A 102 1.03 0.39 3.74
N LEU A 103 0.13 0.18 2.78
CA LEU A 103 0.20 -0.89 1.79
C LEU A 103 0.66 -0.32 0.45
N GLU A 104 1.74 -0.83 -0.11
CA GLU A 104 2.15 -0.54 -1.49
C GLU A 104 1.68 -1.69 -2.39
N ILE A 105 0.58 -1.48 -3.11
CA ILE A 105 -0.08 -2.51 -3.91
C ILE A 105 -0.51 -1.99 -5.29
N ASP A 106 -0.92 -2.90 -6.17
CA ASP A 106 -1.43 -2.57 -7.49
C ASP A 106 -2.92 -2.14 -7.45
N LEU A 107 -3.45 -1.77 -8.61
CA LEU A 107 -4.84 -1.30 -8.74
C LEU A 107 -5.86 -2.37 -8.30
N GLN A 108 -5.63 -3.63 -8.66
CA GLN A 108 -6.54 -4.72 -8.32
C GLN A 108 -6.54 -4.98 -6.82
N GLY A 109 -5.35 -5.01 -6.21
CA GLY A 109 -5.16 -5.12 -4.77
C GLY A 109 -5.85 -3.96 -4.03
N ALA A 110 -5.66 -2.72 -4.49
CA ALA A 110 -6.27 -1.54 -3.89
C ALA A 110 -7.81 -1.63 -3.85
N ARG A 111 -8.43 -2.03 -4.94
CA ARG A 111 -9.88 -2.25 -5.01
C ARG A 111 -10.34 -3.36 -4.08
N THR A 112 -9.57 -4.44 -3.99
CA THR A 112 -9.87 -5.58 -3.10
C THR A 112 -9.75 -5.18 -1.65
N VAL A 113 -8.67 -4.46 -1.26
CA VAL A 113 -8.47 -3.95 0.10
C VAL A 113 -9.61 -3.01 0.48
N LYS A 114 -10.00 -2.05 -0.38
CA LYS A 114 -11.10 -1.11 -0.10
C LYS A 114 -12.41 -1.83 0.24
N ARG A 115 -12.74 -2.91 -0.49
CA ARG A 115 -13.92 -3.74 -0.21
C ARG A 115 -13.76 -4.53 1.09
N ARG A 116 -12.62 -5.22 1.25
CA ARG A 116 -12.38 -6.12 2.38
C ARG A 116 -12.26 -5.36 3.70
N ALA A 117 -11.62 -4.21 3.69
CA ALA A 117 -11.51 -3.34 4.86
C ALA A 117 -12.89 -2.89 5.37
N LYS A 118 -13.81 -2.54 4.45
CA LYS A 118 -15.20 -2.21 4.82
C LYS A 118 -15.90 -3.37 5.53
N GLU A 119 -15.68 -4.62 5.07
CA GLU A 119 -16.23 -5.82 5.72
C GLU A 119 -15.67 -6.02 7.13
N LEU A 120 -14.41 -5.63 7.34
CA LEU A 120 -13.70 -5.74 8.63
C LEU A 120 -13.89 -4.51 9.53
N GLY A 121 -14.61 -3.48 9.08
CA GLY A 121 -14.79 -2.23 9.83
C GLY A 121 -13.54 -1.37 9.92
N LEU A 122 -12.58 -1.54 9.00
CA LEU A 122 -11.36 -0.74 8.93
C LEU A 122 -11.55 0.49 8.04
N GLU A 123 -11.08 1.63 8.51
CA GLU A 123 -11.02 2.84 7.71
C GLU A 123 -9.80 2.83 6.79
N VAL A 124 -10.01 3.13 5.51
CA VAL A 124 -8.96 3.12 4.48
C VAL A 124 -8.91 4.47 3.80
N LEU A 125 -7.72 5.03 3.72
CA LEU A 125 -7.40 6.15 2.83
C LEU A 125 -6.64 5.62 1.62
N THR A 126 -7.13 5.91 0.43
CA THR A 126 -6.47 5.50 -0.81
C THR A 126 -5.74 6.67 -1.46
N VAL A 127 -4.45 6.48 -1.76
CA VAL A 127 -3.58 7.48 -2.37
C VAL A 127 -3.04 6.94 -3.68
N PHE A 128 -3.17 7.72 -4.76
CA PHE A 128 -2.66 7.36 -6.07
C PHE A 128 -1.47 8.24 -6.45
N ILE A 129 -0.34 7.61 -6.77
CA ILE A 129 0.84 8.31 -7.30
C ILE A 129 0.74 8.39 -8.82
N GLU A 130 0.76 9.61 -9.34
CA GLU A 130 0.73 9.91 -10.76
C GLU A 130 2.13 10.33 -11.27
N PRO A 131 2.47 10.02 -12.52
CA PRO A 131 3.65 10.61 -13.16
C PRO A 131 3.32 12.07 -13.56
N PRO A 132 4.33 12.93 -13.76
CA PRO A 132 4.10 14.29 -14.28
C PRO A 132 3.54 14.29 -15.71
N SER A 133 3.80 13.22 -16.47
CA SER A 133 3.22 12.99 -17.79
C SER A 133 3.29 11.52 -18.18
N PHE A 134 2.47 11.10 -19.15
CA PHE A 134 2.54 9.74 -19.69
C PHE A 134 3.88 9.48 -20.42
N GLU A 135 4.44 10.48 -21.07
CA GLU A 135 5.74 10.36 -21.75
C GLU A 135 6.88 10.11 -20.75
N GLU A 136 6.84 10.77 -19.60
CA GLU A 136 7.83 10.52 -18.55
C GLU A 136 7.68 9.10 -17.97
N LEU A 137 6.46 8.63 -17.75
CA LEU A 137 6.21 7.26 -17.31
C LEU A 137 6.72 6.25 -18.34
N LYS A 138 6.44 6.48 -19.61
CA LYS A 138 6.93 5.65 -20.71
C LYS A 138 8.46 5.57 -20.72
N ARG A 139 9.14 6.71 -20.54
CA ARG A 139 10.61 6.77 -20.46
C ARG A 139 11.13 5.92 -19.29
N ARG A 140 10.51 6.00 -18.11
CA ARG A 140 10.88 5.22 -16.92
C ARG A 140 10.60 3.72 -17.09
N LEU A 141 9.55 3.35 -17.79
CA LEU A 141 9.17 1.96 -18.06
C LEU A 141 10.10 1.28 -19.07
N ILE A 142 10.48 1.98 -20.14
CA ILE A 142 11.28 1.42 -21.25
C ILE A 142 12.78 1.46 -20.94
N GLY A 143 13.25 2.37 -20.09
CA GLY A 143 14.67 2.63 -19.82
C GLY A 143 15.47 1.51 -19.17
N ARG A 144 14.86 0.38 -18.81
CA ARG A 144 15.55 -0.79 -18.21
C ARG A 144 16.13 -1.79 -19.20
N GLY A 145 15.85 -1.64 -20.52
CA GLY A 145 16.60 -2.28 -21.61
C GLY A 145 16.53 -3.80 -21.77
N THR A 146 15.80 -4.52 -20.93
CA THR A 146 15.77 -6.00 -20.90
C THR A 146 14.50 -6.61 -21.48
N GLU A 147 13.56 -5.80 -21.98
CA GLU A 147 12.24 -6.26 -22.39
C GLU A 147 12.05 -6.23 -23.91
N THR A 148 11.29 -7.19 -24.41
CA THR A 148 10.89 -7.22 -25.82
C THR A 148 9.88 -6.09 -26.12
N PRO A 149 9.76 -5.63 -27.39
CA PRO A 149 8.77 -4.62 -27.78
C PRO A 149 7.33 -4.99 -27.40
N GLN A 150 6.99 -6.27 -27.42
CA GLN A 150 5.65 -6.76 -27.04
C GLN A 150 5.42 -6.63 -25.53
N GLN A 151 6.42 -6.94 -24.70
CA GLN A 151 6.34 -6.76 -23.25
C GLN A 151 6.21 -5.28 -22.89
N GLN A 152 6.98 -4.41 -23.54
CA GLN A 152 6.88 -2.97 -23.38
C GLN A 152 5.50 -2.43 -23.73
N ALA A 153 4.93 -2.86 -24.88
CA ALA A 153 3.59 -2.47 -25.30
C ALA A 153 2.53 -2.88 -24.27
N LYS A 154 2.59 -4.14 -23.79
CA LYS A 154 1.67 -4.62 -22.75
C LYS A 154 1.76 -3.81 -21.46
N ARG A 155 2.97 -3.47 -21.01
CA ARG A 155 3.17 -2.63 -19.81
C ARG A 155 2.60 -1.23 -19.97
N LEU A 156 2.78 -0.62 -21.16
CA LEU A 156 2.21 0.69 -21.45
C LEU A 156 0.69 0.68 -21.48
N GLU A 157 0.07 -0.37 -22.02
CA GLU A 157 -1.39 -0.52 -21.95
C GLU A 157 -1.89 -0.71 -20.53
N THR A 158 -1.21 -1.54 -19.72
CA THR A 158 -1.52 -1.67 -18.29
C THR A 158 -1.42 -0.33 -17.58
N ALA A 159 -0.35 0.43 -17.82
CA ALA A 159 -0.14 1.75 -17.22
C ALA A 159 -1.25 2.76 -17.59
N LYS A 160 -1.78 2.72 -18.82
CA LYS A 160 -2.93 3.57 -19.21
C LYS A 160 -4.19 3.20 -18.43
N VAL A 161 -4.45 1.90 -18.25
CA VAL A 161 -5.60 1.42 -17.47
C VAL A 161 -5.47 1.86 -16.01
N GLU A 162 -4.26 1.72 -15.43
CA GLU A 162 -3.99 2.16 -14.06
C GLU A 162 -4.16 3.66 -13.91
N LEU A 163 -3.64 4.48 -14.83
CA LEU A 163 -3.81 5.95 -14.80
C LEU A 163 -5.27 6.37 -14.95
N ALA A 164 -6.05 5.69 -15.77
CA ALA A 164 -7.47 5.97 -15.92
C ALA A 164 -8.27 5.72 -14.63
N ALA A 165 -7.75 4.89 -13.72
CA ALA A 165 -8.36 4.60 -12.43
C ALA A 165 -7.98 5.63 -11.32
N ALA A 166 -7.09 6.57 -11.57
CA ALA A 166 -6.69 7.57 -10.58
C ALA A 166 -7.86 8.32 -9.90
N PRO A 167 -8.97 8.66 -10.61
CA PRO A 167 -10.14 9.28 -9.99
C PRO A 167 -10.90 8.41 -8.97
N GLU A 168 -10.62 7.11 -8.89
CA GLU A 168 -11.24 6.20 -7.90
C GLU A 168 -10.63 6.35 -6.50
N PHE A 169 -9.50 7.06 -6.39
CA PHE A 169 -8.72 7.23 -5.18
C PHE A 169 -9.06 8.54 -4.45
N ASP A 170 -8.96 8.51 -3.13
CA ASP A 170 -9.33 9.65 -2.27
C ASP A 170 -8.35 10.81 -2.41
N LYS A 171 -7.07 10.53 -2.60
CA LYS A 171 -5.99 11.51 -2.80
C LYS A 171 -5.13 11.13 -4.00
N ARG A 172 -4.54 12.15 -4.65
CA ARG A 172 -3.62 11.96 -5.79
C ARG A 172 -2.39 12.83 -5.60
N ILE A 173 -1.22 12.26 -5.84
CA ILE A 173 0.09 12.93 -5.71
C ILE A 173 0.83 12.80 -7.05
N VAL A 174 1.35 13.90 -7.58
CA VAL A 174 2.16 13.87 -8.80
C VAL A 174 3.63 13.74 -8.42
N ASN A 175 4.25 12.60 -8.75
CA ASN A 175 5.68 12.37 -8.53
C ASN A 175 6.52 12.99 -9.64
N ASN A 176 6.68 14.30 -9.60
CA ASN A 176 7.62 15.05 -10.43
C ASN A 176 9.01 15.10 -9.76
N VAL A 177 9.07 15.46 -8.50
CA VAL A 177 10.24 15.46 -7.62
C VAL A 177 9.94 14.55 -6.44
N VAL A 178 10.84 13.59 -6.16
CA VAL A 178 10.61 12.55 -5.14
C VAL A 178 10.43 13.16 -3.75
N ASP A 179 11.25 14.14 -3.38
CA ASP A 179 11.17 14.76 -2.05
C ASP A 179 9.84 15.52 -1.87
N GLU A 180 9.38 16.27 -2.87
CA GLU A 180 8.07 16.96 -2.83
C GLU A 180 6.90 15.96 -2.71
N ALA A 181 6.94 14.88 -3.49
CA ALA A 181 5.92 13.83 -3.43
C ALA A 181 5.94 13.08 -2.09
N ALA A 182 7.11 12.91 -1.48
CA ALA A 182 7.26 12.31 -0.16
C ALA A 182 6.70 13.22 0.94
N ASP A 183 7.00 14.52 0.88
CA ASP A 183 6.46 15.51 1.82
C ASP A 183 4.93 15.59 1.70
N GLU A 184 4.38 15.59 0.50
CA GLU A 184 2.92 15.58 0.27
C GLU A 184 2.28 14.29 0.82
N LEU A 185 2.88 13.13 0.58
CA LEU A 185 2.40 11.86 1.12
C LEU A 185 2.42 11.88 2.66
N TRP A 186 3.49 12.39 3.26
CA TRP A 186 3.57 12.54 4.71
C TRP A 186 2.49 13.45 5.27
N HIS A 187 2.25 14.62 4.66
CA HIS A 187 1.21 15.54 5.10
C HIS A 187 -0.17 14.87 5.08
N ILE A 188 -0.49 14.11 4.04
CA ILE A 188 -1.73 13.34 3.96
C ILE A 188 -1.83 12.33 5.11
N ILE A 189 -0.76 11.60 5.41
CA ILE A 189 -0.73 10.62 6.51
C ILE A 189 -0.88 11.33 7.87
N ALA A 190 -0.17 12.44 8.08
CA ALA A 190 -0.18 13.19 9.32
C ALA A 190 -1.52 13.88 9.60
N GLU A 191 -2.20 14.41 8.57
CA GLU A 191 -3.55 14.96 8.69
C GLU A 191 -4.52 13.91 9.22
N GLU A 192 -4.47 12.70 8.70
CA GLU A 192 -5.31 11.59 9.12
C GLU A 192 -5.05 11.16 10.57
N LEU A 193 -3.79 11.20 11.00
CA LEU A 193 -3.43 10.94 12.39
C LEU A 193 -3.92 12.05 13.34
N SER A 194 -3.89 13.30 12.90
CA SER A 194 -4.35 14.46 13.69
C SER A 194 -5.87 14.41 13.89
N LEU A 195 -6.64 13.99 12.90
CA LEU A 195 -8.11 13.84 12.99
C LEU A 195 -8.51 12.80 14.05
N ILE A 196 -7.69 11.76 14.26
CA ILE A 196 -7.89 10.76 15.31
C ILE A 196 -7.75 11.39 16.70
N HIS A 197 -6.81 12.32 16.90
CA HIS A 197 -6.56 12.97 18.20
C HIS A 197 -7.60 14.05 18.57
N ILE A 198 -8.27 14.67 17.60
CA ILE A 198 -9.26 15.72 17.84
C ILE A 198 -10.62 15.14 18.30
N SER A 199 -10.90 13.88 18.04
CA SER A 199 -12.13 13.21 18.48
C SER A 199 -12.12 12.71 19.94
N GLU A 200 -11.06 12.93 20.71
CA GLU A 200 -11.06 12.73 22.16
C GLU A 200 -11.75 13.90 22.89
N PRO A 201 -12.94 13.71 23.50
CA PRO A 201 -13.43 14.68 24.45
C PRO A 201 -12.53 14.62 25.68
N THR A 202 -11.88 15.73 25.99
CA THR A 202 -11.13 15.95 27.24
C THR A 202 -12.02 15.56 28.41
N ARG A 203 -11.85 14.37 28.96
CA ARG A 203 -12.33 14.05 30.32
C ARG A 203 -11.44 14.77 31.31
N GLN A 204 -11.66 16.06 31.48
CA GLN A 204 -11.25 16.69 32.72
C GLN A 204 -12.12 16.12 33.82
N ALA A 205 -11.46 15.41 34.73
CA ALA A 205 -12.03 14.98 35.98
C ALA A 205 -12.47 16.21 36.77
N GLU A 206 -13.75 16.44 36.91
CA GLU A 206 -14.28 17.21 38.04
C GLU A 206 -14.11 16.34 39.28
N ILE A 207 -13.07 16.62 40.04
CA ILE A 207 -12.96 16.21 41.44
C ILE A 207 -13.40 17.46 42.23
N SER A 208 -14.62 17.38 42.75
CA SER A 208 -15.05 18.19 43.91
C SER A 208 -15.58 17.25 44.97
#